data_b112f5cfdf83f3b6e1e52c841318d9a1
#
_entry.id   b112f5cfdf83f3b6e1e52c841318d9a1
#
_cell.length_a   1.000
_cell.length_b   1.000
_cell.length_c   1.000
_cell.angle_alpha   90.00
_cell.angle_beta   90.00
_cell.angle_gamma   90.00
#
_symmetry.space_group_name_H-M   'P 1'
#
loop_
_entity.id
_entity.type
_entity.pdbx_description
1 polymer ?
#
loop_
_entity_poly.entity_id
_entity_poly.type
_entity_poly.pdbx_seq_one_letter_code
_entity_poly.pdbx_strand_id
1 'polypeptide(L)'
;METLFKETKIYYEIIGSGEELFVFLHGWGANLDLMKNLMFSVGKDNSCLSIDFPPFGKSEEPLQSWDLNDYVELTAKIIFEAQNQLQNNEKEQGIISLDNKKKPAIKSVSAIFAHSFGGRVAIKGLAEGKFESKRLILLSSAGIKPKFSLKTKLKISRYKFLKKIGSKKAEKFGSSDYKILSPVMKQTFNKIINEDLSLCCPKIKAKTLIIFGENDKETPPYMAKKLNKLIPNSQLYLIKDAGHFAYIQNAAQVVPIIYSFLKFTS
;
A
#
# COMPACT_ATOMS: atom_id res chain seq x y z
N MET A 1 7.63 -3.80 -16.35
CA MET A 1 6.82 -3.00 -17.30
C MET A 1 6.89 -1.54 -16.90
N GLU A 2 6.58 -0.61 -17.81
CA GLU A 2 6.64 0.82 -17.51
C GLU A 2 5.39 1.52 -18.03
N THR A 3 4.91 2.53 -17.30
CA THR A 3 3.84 3.45 -17.73
C THR A 3 4.22 4.88 -17.38
N LEU A 4 3.59 5.86 -18.01
CA LEU A 4 3.79 7.28 -17.71
C LEU A 4 2.59 7.80 -16.90
N PHE A 5 2.87 8.45 -15.77
CA PHE A 5 1.86 9.11 -14.95
C PHE A 5 2.37 10.48 -14.48
N LYS A 6 1.67 11.56 -14.83
CA LYS A 6 2.07 12.95 -14.52
C LYS A 6 3.55 13.22 -14.89
N GLU A 7 3.94 12.86 -16.11
CA GLU A 7 5.31 13.01 -16.66
C GLU A 7 6.38 12.20 -15.89
N THR A 8 5.99 11.29 -15.01
CA THR A 8 6.88 10.43 -14.23
C THR A 8 6.79 9.01 -14.76
N LYS A 9 7.92 8.38 -15.03
CA LYS A 9 7.98 6.98 -15.44
C LYS A 9 7.80 6.08 -14.22
N ILE A 10 6.82 5.19 -14.30
CA ILE A 10 6.45 4.27 -13.23
C ILE A 10 6.72 2.85 -13.66
N TYR A 11 7.44 2.11 -12.84
CA TYR A 11 7.70 0.69 -13.03
C TYR A 11 6.71 -0.18 -12.25
N TYR A 12 6.24 -1.25 -12.89
CA TYR A 12 5.41 -2.27 -12.26
C TYR A 12 5.66 -3.65 -12.87
N GLU A 13 5.33 -4.70 -12.15
CA GLU A 13 5.47 -6.09 -12.60
C GLU A 13 4.13 -6.81 -12.50
N ILE A 14 3.84 -7.66 -13.49
CA ILE A 14 2.78 -8.65 -13.45
C ILE A 14 3.44 -10.02 -13.55
N ILE A 15 3.19 -10.88 -12.56
CA ILE A 15 3.74 -12.23 -12.46
C ILE A 15 2.58 -13.21 -12.34
N GLY A 16 2.70 -14.37 -13.03
CA GLY A 16 1.66 -15.39 -13.04
C GLY A 16 0.56 -15.12 -14.07
N SER A 17 -0.32 -16.10 -14.25
CA SER A 17 -1.40 -16.10 -15.26
C SER A 17 -2.71 -16.67 -14.72
N GLY A 18 -2.88 -16.76 -13.39
CA GLY A 18 -4.09 -17.27 -12.76
C GLY A 18 -5.31 -16.37 -12.97
N GLU A 19 -6.49 -16.89 -12.64
CA GLU A 19 -7.77 -16.22 -12.89
C GLU A 19 -8.01 -15.00 -11.97
N GLU A 20 -7.50 -15.02 -10.74
CA GLU A 20 -7.66 -13.93 -9.79
C GLU A 20 -6.48 -12.94 -9.90
N LEU A 21 -6.76 -11.64 -9.76
CA LEU A 21 -5.74 -10.60 -9.70
C LEU A 21 -5.49 -10.19 -8.24
N PHE A 22 -4.26 -10.40 -7.79
CA PHE A 22 -3.75 -9.93 -6.51
C PHE A 22 -2.86 -8.70 -6.73
N VAL A 23 -3.04 -7.66 -5.94
CA VAL A 23 -2.27 -6.41 -6.03
C VAL A 23 -1.42 -6.23 -4.78
N PHE A 24 -0.13 -5.91 -4.96
CA PHE A 24 0.85 -5.75 -3.88
C PHE A 24 1.41 -4.33 -3.86
N LEU A 25 1.23 -3.65 -2.73
CA LEU A 25 1.58 -2.25 -2.52
C LEU A 25 2.59 -2.14 -1.38
N HIS A 26 3.82 -1.76 -1.70
CA HIS A 26 4.92 -1.66 -0.73
C HIS A 26 4.85 -0.40 0.16
N GLY A 27 5.68 -0.36 1.20
CA GLY A 27 5.82 0.77 2.12
C GLY A 27 6.73 1.88 1.60
N TRP A 28 6.73 3.03 2.26
CA TRP A 28 7.64 4.14 1.98
C TRP A 28 9.10 3.71 2.17
N GLY A 29 9.97 4.08 1.24
CA GLY A 29 11.38 3.68 1.28
C GLY A 29 11.68 2.24 0.86
N ALA A 30 10.65 1.47 0.48
CA ALA A 30 10.76 0.12 -0.05
C ALA A 30 10.55 0.11 -1.57
N ASN A 31 10.49 -1.08 -2.16
CA ASN A 31 10.16 -1.32 -3.55
C ASN A 31 9.38 -2.63 -3.70
N LEU A 32 8.99 -2.97 -4.91
CA LEU A 32 8.21 -4.19 -5.20
C LEU A 32 8.96 -5.48 -4.83
N ASP A 33 10.30 -5.50 -4.87
CA ASP A 33 11.07 -6.71 -4.53
C ASP A 33 10.85 -7.15 -3.08
N LEU A 34 10.60 -6.19 -2.18
CA LEU A 34 10.32 -6.50 -0.78
C LEU A 34 9.01 -7.30 -0.59
N MET A 35 8.09 -7.20 -1.56
CA MET A 35 6.83 -7.93 -1.53
C MET A 35 6.92 -9.31 -2.23
N LYS A 36 7.99 -9.58 -3.01
CA LYS A 36 8.10 -10.79 -3.86
C LYS A 36 7.99 -12.09 -3.11
N ASN A 37 8.63 -12.22 -1.94
CA ASN A 37 8.53 -13.45 -1.16
C ASN A 37 7.07 -13.72 -0.73
N LEU A 38 6.33 -12.69 -0.35
CA LEU A 38 4.92 -12.82 -0.05
C LEU A 38 4.11 -13.16 -1.31
N MET A 39 4.39 -12.47 -2.44
CA MET A 39 3.75 -12.75 -3.73
C MET A 39 3.91 -14.22 -4.13
N PHE A 40 5.13 -14.77 -4.08
CA PHE A 40 5.38 -16.17 -4.40
C PHE A 40 4.70 -17.13 -3.41
N SER A 41 4.60 -16.75 -2.13
CA SER A 41 3.93 -17.57 -1.14
C SER A 41 2.43 -17.65 -1.35
N VAL A 42 1.74 -16.52 -1.55
CA VAL A 42 0.27 -16.46 -1.54
C VAL A 42 -0.35 -16.34 -2.94
N GLY A 43 0.44 -16.00 -3.95
CA GLY A 43 -0.02 -15.71 -5.31
C GLY A 43 0.27 -16.81 -6.34
N LYS A 44 0.73 -18.01 -5.93
CA LYS A 44 1.25 -19.06 -6.82
C LYS A 44 0.32 -19.37 -8.00
N ASP A 45 -0.99 -19.43 -7.76
CA ASP A 45 -2.00 -19.81 -8.75
C ASP A 45 -2.79 -18.59 -9.26
N ASN A 46 -2.27 -17.38 -9.05
CA ASN A 46 -2.94 -16.12 -9.35
C ASN A 46 -2.07 -15.20 -10.22
N SER A 47 -2.69 -14.20 -10.83
CA SER A 47 -1.97 -13.08 -11.43
C SER A 47 -1.63 -12.07 -10.33
N CYS A 48 -0.36 -11.71 -10.19
CA CYS A 48 0.13 -10.80 -9.15
C CYS A 48 0.68 -9.52 -9.78
N LEU A 49 0.05 -8.38 -9.47
CA LEU A 49 0.52 -7.05 -9.84
C LEU A 49 1.27 -6.43 -8.66
N SER A 50 2.47 -5.90 -8.91
CA SER A 50 3.21 -5.11 -7.93
C SER A 50 3.73 -3.83 -8.57
N ILE A 51 3.71 -2.72 -7.82
CA ILE A 51 4.04 -1.37 -8.30
C ILE A 51 5.23 -0.85 -7.50
N ASP A 52 6.23 -0.28 -8.17
CA ASP A 52 7.22 0.57 -7.52
C ASP A 52 6.64 1.97 -7.36
N PHE A 53 6.24 2.34 -6.16
CA PHE A 53 5.79 3.70 -5.90
C PHE A 53 6.94 4.69 -6.02
N PRO A 54 6.79 5.78 -6.79
CA PRO A 54 7.83 6.78 -6.92
C PRO A 54 8.17 7.46 -5.56
N PRO A 55 9.45 7.75 -5.31
CA PRO A 55 10.61 7.63 -6.20
C PRO A 55 11.37 6.31 -6.00
N PHE A 56 10.70 5.23 -5.57
CA PHE A 56 11.37 4.01 -5.13
C PHE A 56 11.50 2.98 -6.24
N GLY A 57 12.43 2.03 -6.03
CA GLY A 57 12.69 0.94 -6.95
C GLY A 57 13.17 1.44 -8.32
N LYS A 58 12.49 1.04 -9.37
CA LYS A 58 12.77 1.43 -10.76
C LYS A 58 11.92 2.59 -11.26
N SER A 59 11.03 3.15 -10.41
CA SER A 59 10.24 4.33 -10.74
C SER A 59 11.02 5.61 -10.54
N GLU A 60 10.79 6.59 -11.41
CA GLU A 60 11.45 7.89 -11.35
C GLU A 60 10.89 8.76 -10.21
N GLU A 61 11.66 9.77 -9.80
CA GLU A 61 11.18 10.78 -8.88
C GLU A 61 10.23 11.76 -9.61
N PRO A 62 9.06 12.08 -9.03
CA PRO A 62 8.15 13.06 -9.61
C PRO A 62 8.78 14.45 -9.71
N LEU A 63 8.50 15.16 -10.79
CA LEU A 63 8.95 16.55 -10.98
C LEU A 63 8.33 17.52 -9.97
N GLN A 64 7.15 17.20 -9.45
CA GLN A 64 6.41 17.99 -8.47
C GLN A 64 5.98 17.14 -7.29
N SER A 65 5.75 17.79 -6.15
CA SER A 65 5.32 17.07 -4.94
C SER A 65 3.91 16.49 -5.08
N TRP A 66 3.78 15.20 -4.91
CA TRP A 66 2.52 14.47 -4.90
C TRP A 66 1.84 14.49 -3.53
N ASP A 67 0.54 14.28 -3.53
CA ASP A 67 -0.22 13.94 -2.33
C ASP A 67 -0.71 12.48 -2.39
N LEU A 68 -1.53 12.07 -1.43
CA LEU A 68 -2.01 10.68 -1.41
C LEU A 68 -2.99 10.37 -2.55
N ASN A 69 -3.70 11.38 -3.09
CA ASN A 69 -4.60 11.16 -4.24
C ASN A 69 -3.80 10.79 -5.49
N ASP A 70 -2.62 11.40 -5.70
CA ASP A 70 -1.77 11.09 -6.85
C ASP A 70 -1.37 9.61 -6.84
N TYR A 71 -1.00 9.04 -5.69
CA TYR A 71 -0.68 7.61 -5.55
C TYR A 71 -1.91 6.71 -5.70
N VAL A 72 -3.07 7.16 -5.26
CA VAL A 72 -4.34 6.44 -5.47
C VAL A 72 -4.72 6.40 -6.94
N GLU A 73 -4.64 7.53 -7.65
CA GLU A 73 -4.92 7.62 -9.09
C GLU A 73 -3.92 6.81 -9.92
N LEU A 74 -2.63 6.86 -9.56
CA LEU A 74 -1.60 6.00 -10.15
C LEU A 74 -1.96 4.52 -9.99
N THR A 75 -2.32 4.11 -8.77
CA THR A 75 -2.68 2.71 -8.48
C THR A 75 -3.89 2.28 -9.32
N ALA A 76 -4.92 3.12 -9.38
CA ALA A 76 -6.13 2.85 -10.19
C ALA A 76 -5.78 2.67 -11.68
N LYS A 77 -4.94 3.57 -12.24
CA LYS A 77 -4.47 3.48 -13.62
C LYS A 77 -3.73 2.17 -13.88
N ILE A 78 -2.78 1.79 -13.02
CA ILE A 78 -1.99 0.58 -13.23
C ILE A 78 -2.82 -0.69 -13.05
N ILE A 79 -3.77 -0.73 -12.10
CA ILE A 79 -4.73 -1.83 -11.98
C ILE A 79 -5.52 -1.99 -13.29
N PHE A 80 -6.04 -0.91 -13.84
CA PHE A 80 -6.78 -0.92 -15.11
C PHE A 80 -5.91 -1.41 -16.29
N GLU A 81 -4.68 -0.95 -16.40
CA GLU A 81 -3.72 -1.42 -17.42
C GLU A 81 -3.43 -2.92 -17.28
N ALA A 82 -3.18 -3.39 -16.06
CA ALA A 82 -2.93 -4.79 -15.78
C ALA A 82 -4.14 -5.67 -16.13
N GLN A 83 -5.34 -5.24 -15.79
CA GLN A 83 -6.57 -5.96 -16.13
C GLN A 83 -6.76 -6.10 -17.65
N ASN A 84 -6.54 -5.02 -18.39
CA ASN A 84 -6.63 -5.03 -19.86
C ASN A 84 -5.58 -5.95 -20.50
N GLN A 85 -4.35 -5.92 -19.98
CA GLN A 85 -3.29 -6.78 -20.50
C GLN A 85 -3.57 -8.26 -20.26
N LEU A 86 -3.96 -8.63 -19.04
CA LEU A 86 -4.29 -10.01 -18.71
C LEU A 86 -5.45 -10.54 -19.57
N GLN A 87 -6.43 -9.69 -19.86
CA GLN A 87 -7.56 -10.03 -20.73
C GLN A 87 -7.13 -10.25 -22.19
N ASN A 88 -6.21 -9.42 -22.69
CA ASN A 88 -5.70 -9.58 -24.06
C ASN A 88 -4.87 -10.86 -24.22
N ASN A 89 -4.02 -11.18 -23.25
CA ASN A 89 -3.24 -12.42 -23.26
C ASN A 89 -4.14 -13.67 -23.29
N GLU A 90 -5.26 -13.66 -22.56
CA GLU A 90 -6.23 -14.78 -22.61
C GLU A 90 -6.90 -14.94 -23.96
N LYS A 91 -7.19 -13.85 -24.68
CA LYS A 91 -7.72 -13.89 -26.06
C LYS A 91 -6.70 -14.47 -27.04
N GLU A 92 -5.45 -14.02 -26.95
CA GLU A 92 -4.37 -14.48 -27.83
C GLU A 92 -4.06 -15.98 -27.63
N GLN A 93 -4.21 -16.50 -26.40
CA GLN A 93 -4.03 -17.91 -26.07
C GLN A 93 -5.25 -18.78 -26.41
N GLY A 94 -6.33 -18.21 -26.97
CA GLY A 94 -7.55 -18.96 -27.32
C GLY A 94 -8.36 -19.46 -26.13
N ILE A 95 -8.03 -19.02 -24.93
CA ILE A 95 -8.74 -19.38 -23.67
C ILE A 95 -10.15 -18.76 -23.65
N ILE A 96 -10.31 -17.61 -24.34
CA ILE A 96 -11.61 -16.93 -24.48
C ILE A 96 -12.06 -17.05 -25.94
N SER A 97 -13.21 -17.69 -26.18
CA SER A 97 -13.83 -17.76 -27.51
C SER A 97 -14.09 -16.37 -28.05
N LEU A 98 -13.80 -16.20 -29.35
CA LEU A 98 -14.08 -14.95 -30.12
C LEU A 98 -15.58 -14.68 -30.32
N ASP A 99 -16.45 -15.47 -29.67
CA ASP A 99 -17.89 -15.32 -29.78
C ASP A 99 -18.34 -14.02 -29.07
N ASN A 100 -18.69 -13.02 -29.86
CA ASN A 100 -18.96 -11.61 -29.54
C ASN A 100 -20.14 -11.37 -28.58
N LYS A 101 -20.70 -12.36 -27.93
CA LYS A 101 -21.91 -12.26 -27.07
C LYS A 101 -21.65 -12.09 -25.58
N LYS A 102 -20.43 -12.33 -25.09
CA LYS A 102 -20.03 -11.97 -23.73
C LYS A 102 -18.76 -11.16 -23.80
N LYS A 103 -18.80 -9.86 -23.50
CA LYS A 103 -17.58 -9.10 -23.17
C LYS A 103 -16.86 -9.93 -22.10
N PRO A 104 -15.59 -10.33 -22.33
CA PRO A 104 -14.84 -11.02 -21.31
C PRO A 104 -14.83 -10.13 -20.05
N ALA A 105 -15.20 -10.70 -18.92
CA ALA A 105 -15.21 -9.95 -17.67
C ALA A 105 -13.80 -9.48 -17.36
N ILE A 106 -13.62 -8.17 -17.18
CA ILE A 106 -12.36 -7.61 -16.67
C ILE A 106 -12.06 -8.33 -15.36
N LYS A 107 -10.87 -8.93 -15.22
CA LYS A 107 -10.47 -9.61 -13.97
C LYS A 107 -10.65 -8.65 -12.80
N SER A 108 -11.55 -8.98 -11.90
CA SER A 108 -11.72 -8.18 -10.69
C SER A 108 -10.52 -8.34 -9.78
N VAL A 109 -10.12 -7.29 -9.06
CA VAL A 109 -9.10 -7.41 -8.02
C VAL A 109 -9.69 -8.24 -6.88
N SER A 110 -9.12 -9.42 -6.67
CA SER A 110 -9.58 -10.36 -5.64
C SER A 110 -8.99 -10.05 -4.27
N ALA A 111 -7.75 -9.55 -4.23
CA ALA A 111 -7.11 -9.16 -2.99
C ALA A 111 -6.08 -8.03 -3.20
N ILE A 112 -6.00 -7.12 -2.25
CA ILE A 112 -4.95 -6.10 -2.17
C ILE A 112 -4.12 -6.36 -0.91
N PHE A 113 -2.82 -6.55 -1.07
CA PHE A 113 -1.83 -6.69 -0.01
C PHE A 113 -1.07 -5.38 0.12
N ALA A 114 -1.20 -4.71 1.24
CA ALA A 114 -0.70 -3.35 1.38
C ALA A 114 0.11 -3.17 2.67
N HIS A 115 1.41 -2.90 2.52
CA HIS A 115 2.32 -2.67 3.63
C HIS A 115 2.48 -1.17 3.91
N SER A 116 2.41 -0.79 5.18
CA SER A 116 2.75 0.55 5.68
C SER A 116 2.12 1.68 4.85
N PHE A 117 2.90 2.43 4.06
CA PHE A 117 2.43 3.47 3.15
C PHE A 117 1.45 2.92 2.09
N GLY A 118 1.73 1.75 1.51
CA GLY A 118 0.80 1.09 0.58
C GLY A 118 -0.59 0.90 1.19
N GLY A 119 -0.67 0.68 2.51
CA GLY A 119 -1.93 0.62 3.24
C GLY A 119 -2.71 1.95 3.22
N ARG A 120 -2.03 3.10 3.24
CA ARG A 120 -2.70 4.40 3.06
C ARG A 120 -3.35 4.51 1.69
N VAL A 121 -2.62 4.12 0.65
CA VAL A 121 -3.12 4.13 -0.73
C VAL A 121 -4.34 3.21 -0.87
N ALA A 122 -4.24 1.98 -0.36
CA ALA A 122 -5.34 1.01 -0.40
C ALA A 122 -6.59 1.48 0.36
N ILE A 123 -6.43 1.97 1.61
CA ILE A 123 -7.53 2.47 2.43
C ILE A 123 -8.26 3.60 1.72
N LYS A 124 -7.52 4.60 1.21
CA LYS A 124 -8.12 5.77 0.56
C LYS A 124 -8.78 5.38 -0.76
N GLY A 125 -8.08 4.63 -1.62
CA GLY A 125 -8.58 4.24 -2.93
C GLY A 125 -9.86 3.40 -2.86
N LEU A 126 -9.93 2.42 -1.95
CA LEU A 126 -11.14 1.62 -1.71
C LEU A 126 -12.28 2.46 -1.11
N ALA A 127 -11.98 3.35 -0.16
CA ALA A 127 -12.98 4.18 0.48
C ALA A 127 -13.61 5.22 -0.47
N GLU A 128 -12.85 5.70 -1.45
CA GLU A 128 -13.28 6.67 -2.46
C GLU A 128 -13.79 6.01 -3.75
N GLY A 129 -13.78 4.67 -3.83
CA GLY A 129 -14.24 3.92 -5.01
C GLY A 129 -13.37 4.13 -6.25
N LYS A 130 -12.08 4.48 -6.08
CA LYS A 130 -11.14 4.64 -7.20
C LYS A 130 -10.74 3.30 -7.82
N PHE A 131 -10.76 2.26 -7.02
CA PHE A 131 -10.67 0.85 -7.40
C PHE A 131 -11.41 0.01 -6.37
N GLU A 132 -11.73 -1.23 -6.75
CA GLU A 132 -12.46 -2.16 -5.90
C GLU A 132 -11.64 -3.43 -5.67
N SER A 133 -11.87 -4.08 -4.54
CA SER A 133 -11.32 -5.40 -4.22
C SER A 133 -12.27 -6.17 -3.31
N LYS A 134 -12.29 -7.50 -3.47
CA LYS A 134 -13.06 -8.36 -2.57
C LYS A 134 -12.43 -8.40 -1.17
N ARG A 135 -11.09 -8.39 -1.09
CA ARG A 135 -10.32 -8.54 0.14
C ARG A 135 -9.23 -7.48 0.25
N LEU A 136 -8.97 -7.05 1.46
CA LEU A 136 -7.88 -6.14 1.81
C LEU A 136 -7.01 -6.75 2.91
N ILE A 137 -5.72 -6.89 2.66
CA ILE A 137 -4.75 -7.38 3.62
C ILE A 137 -3.81 -6.23 4.00
N LEU A 138 -3.95 -5.72 5.23
CA LEU A 138 -3.17 -4.62 5.77
C LEU A 138 -2.02 -5.16 6.63
N LEU A 139 -0.79 -4.98 6.17
CA LEU A 139 0.44 -5.43 6.81
C LEU A 139 1.13 -4.23 7.45
N SER A 140 1.13 -4.13 8.78
CA SER A 140 1.70 -2.99 9.52
C SER A 140 1.32 -1.63 8.88
N SER A 141 0.03 -1.48 8.54
CA SER A 141 -0.45 -0.38 7.71
C SER A 141 -0.39 0.97 8.42
N ALA A 142 0.07 1.99 7.71
CA ALA A 142 -0.17 3.37 8.11
C ALA A 142 -1.63 3.77 7.75
N GLY A 143 -2.06 4.98 8.15
CA GLY A 143 -3.40 5.51 7.85
C GLY A 143 -4.04 6.21 9.03
N ILE A 144 -3.74 5.76 10.24
CA ILE A 144 -4.15 6.41 11.47
C ILE A 144 -3.12 7.45 11.88
N LYS A 145 -3.58 8.65 12.20
CA LYS A 145 -2.68 9.73 12.66
C LYS A 145 -2.02 9.36 13.99
N PRO A 146 -0.68 9.51 14.12
CA PRO A 146 0.03 9.19 15.34
C PRO A 146 -0.45 9.99 16.53
N LYS A 147 -0.54 9.36 17.69
CA LYS A 147 -0.71 10.04 18.97
C LYS A 147 0.65 10.53 19.45
N PHE A 148 0.93 11.82 19.30
CA PHE A 148 2.18 12.38 19.81
C PHE A 148 2.11 12.63 21.31
N SER A 149 3.13 12.19 22.04
CA SER A 149 3.34 12.59 23.44
C SER A 149 3.55 14.10 23.56
N LEU A 150 3.31 14.67 24.73
CA LEU A 150 3.57 16.10 25.00
C LEU A 150 5.02 16.47 24.64
N LYS A 151 5.99 15.59 24.96
CA LYS A 151 7.41 15.75 24.65
C LYS A 151 7.67 15.81 23.14
N THR A 152 6.98 14.99 22.35
CA THR A 152 7.06 14.99 20.89
C THR A 152 6.41 16.22 20.29
N LYS A 153 5.24 16.65 20.83
CA LYS A 153 4.57 17.90 20.41
C LYS A 153 5.47 19.13 20.63
N LEU A 154 6.17 19.18 21.77
CA LEU A 154 7.11 20.25 22.08
C LEU A 154 8.31 20.26 21.11
N LYS A 155 8.86 19.09 20.77
CA LYS A 155 9.92 18.96 19.74
C LYS A 155 9.45 19.47 18.37
N ILE A 156 8.23 19.10 17.96
CA ILE A 156 7.64 19.54 16.69
C ILE A 156 7.42 21.06 16.69
N SER A 157 6.89 21.62 17.78
CA SER A 157 6.70 23.07 17.93
C SER A 157 8.04 23.81 17.83
N ARG A 158 9.06 23.34 18.54
CA ARG A 158 10.43 23.90 18.49
C ARG A 158 11.02 23.83 17.07
N TYR A 159 10.84 22.72 16.37
CA TYR A 159 11.26 22.58 14.97
C TYR A 159 10.58 23.62 14.06
N LYS A 160 9.24 23.75 14.17
CA LYS A 160 8.47 24.71 13.38
C LYS A 160 8.93 26.15 13.63
N PHE A 161 9.19 26.49 14.88
CA PHE A 161 9.72 27.80 15.26
C PHE A 161 11.11 28.05 14.66
N LEU A 162 12.05 27.10 14.81
CA LEU A 162 13.41 27.22 14.26
C LEU A 162 13.37 27.32 12.71
N LYS A 163 12.49 26.60 12.06
CA LYS A 163 12.29 26.69 10.61
C LYS A 163 11.75 28.05 10.19
N LYS A 164 10.79 28.61 10.94
CA LYS A 164 10.19 29.93 10.66
C LYS A 164 11.21 31.07 10.74
N ILE A 165 12.20 30.97 11.65
CA ILE A 165 13.26 31.96 11.81
C ILE A 165 14.50 31.67 10.95
N GLY A 166 14.44 30.69 10.02
CA GLY A 166 15.55 30.35 9.11
C GLY A 166 16.78 29.75 9.80
N SER A 167 16.64 29.21 11.02
CA SER A 167 17.79 28.68 11.78
C SER A 167 18.30 27.36 11.21
N LYS A 168 19.60 27.27 10.89
CA LYS A 168 20.30 26.02 10.50
C LYS A 168 20.11 24.88 11.53
N LYS A 169 19.77 25.19 12.78
CA LYS A 169 19.45 24.19 13.80
C LYS A 169 18.18 23.36 13.45
N ALA A 170 17.32 23.86 12.56
CA ALA A 170 16.16 23.09 12.06
C ALA A 170 16.60 21.85 11.25
N GLU A 171 17.73 21.88 10.56
CA GLU A 171 18.25 20.76 9.76
C GLU A 171 18.66 19.53 10.60
N LYS A 172 18.90 19.73 11.91
CA LYS A 172 19.19 18.64 12.84
C LYS A 172 17.96 17.76 13.19
N PHE A 173 16.75 18.26 12.89
CA PHE A 173 15.51 17.54 13.15
C PHE A 173 15.12 16.67 11.94
N GLY A 174 14.43 15.57 12.19
CA GLY A 174 14.01 14.58 11.19
C GLY A 174 14.77 13.26 11.32
N SER A 175 14.14 12.17 10.85
CA SER A 175 14.78 10.86 10.74
C SER A 175 15.91 10.89 9.69
N SER A 176 16.83 9.92 9.74
CA SER A 176 17.85 9.71 8.70
C SER A 176 17.23 9.72 7.31
N ASP A 177 16.18 8.92 7.13
CA ASP A 177 15.50 8.72 5.86
C ASP A 177 14.85 10.00 5.32
N TYR A 178 14.27 10.82 6.21
CA TYR A 178 13.72 12.12 5.81
C TYR A 178 14.81 13.09 5.33
N LYS A 179 16.02 13.05 5.91
CA LYS A 179 17.10 13.99 5.56
C LYS A 179 17.64 13.78 4.16
N ILE A 180 17.69 12.52 3.69
CA ILE A 180 18.20 12.17 2.36
C ILE A 180 17.20 12.44 1.22
N LEU A 181 15.92 12.67 1.54
CA LEU A 181 14.91 12.99 0.54
C LEU A 181 15.23 14.32 -0.17
N SER A 182 14.90 14.39 -1.45
CA SER A 182 14.89 15.65 -2.22
C SER A 182 13.89 16.66 -1.63
N PRO A 183 13.98 17.93 -2.00
CA PRO A 183 12.97 18.93 -1.60
C PRO A 183 11.55 18.57 -2.03
N VAL A 184 11.38 17.99 -3.22
CA VAL A 184 10.09 17.53 -3.76
C VAL A 184 9.54 16.41 -2.89
N MET A 185 10.37 15.40 -2.61
CA MET A 185 9.96 14.25 -1.81
C MET A 185 9.73 14.59 -0.33
N LYS A 186 10.43 15.58 0.22
CA LYS A 186 10.12 16.11 1.56
C LYS A 186 8.72 16.74 1.62
N GLN A 187 8.31 17.46 0.57
CA GLN A 187 6.97 18.02 0.48
C GLN A 187 5.93 16.91 0.33
N THR A 188 6.15 15.94 -0.56
CA THR A 188 5.33 14.76 -0.76
C THR A 188 5.12 14.00 0.56
N PHE A 189 6.21 13.64 1.25
CA PHE A 189 6.16 12.95 2.53
C PHE A 189 5.31 13.70 3.57
N ASN A 190 5.51 15.02 3.69
CA ASN A 190 4.76 15.85 4.64
C ASN A 190 3.25 15.90 4.32
N LYS A 191 2.86 15.94 3.04
CA LYS A 191 1.45 15.87 2.63
C LYS A 191 0.84 14.54 3.08
N ILE A 192 1.51 13.44 2.77
CA ILE A 192 1.06 12.06 3.01
C ILE A 192 0.88 11.77 4.51
N ILE A 193 1.90 12.04 5.35
CA ILE A 193 1.87 11.65 6.76
C ILE A 193 0.87 12.46 7.60
N ASN A 194 0.49 13.64 7.13
CA ASN A 194 -0.45 14.51 7.84
C ASN A 194 -1.92 14.16 7.56
N GLU A 195 -2.22 13.35 6.55
CA GLU A 195 -3.58 12.92 6.25
C GLU A 195 -4.03 11.82 7.21
N ASP A 196 -5.16 12.02 7.88
CA ASP A 196 -5.78 11.02 8.77
C ASP A 196 -6.92 10.31 8.02
N LEU A 197 -6.77 9.01 7.81
CA LEU A 197 -7.73 8.19 7.06
C LEU A 197 -8.81 7.56 7.94
N SER A 198 -8.94 8.00 9.19
CA SER A 198 -9.96 7.46 10.11
C SER A 198 -11.38 7.59 9.55
N LEU A 199 -11.67 8.62 8.73
CA LEU A 199 -12.98 8.82 8.09
C LEU A 199 -13.16 7.98 6.80
N CYS A 200 -12.07 7.47 6.23
CA CYS A 200 -12.10 6.55 5.09
C CYS A 200 -12.43 5.12 5.54
N CYS A 201 -11.90 4.70 6.68
CA CYS A 201 -12.02 3.32 7.18
C CYS A 201 -13.46 2.77 7.21
N PRO A 202 -14.49 3.51 7.68
CA PRO A 202 -15.86 2.99 7.70
C PRO A 202 -16.50 2.76 6.32
N LYS A 203 -15.91 3.32 5.25
CA LYS A 203 -16.40 3.20 3.88
C LYS A 203 -15.86 1.96 3.16
N ILE A 204 -14.90 1.25 3.74
CA ILE A 204 -14.28 0.06 3.14
C ILE A 204 -15.29 -1.09 3.18
N LYS A 205 -15.64 -1.60 2.00
CA LYS A 205 -16.55 -2.74 1.82
C LYS A 205 -15.84 -4.08 1.79
N ALA A 206 -14.55 -4.08 1.40
CA ALA A 206 -13.73 -5.28 1.30
C ALA A 206 -13.62 -6.00 2.65
N LYS A 207 -13.70 -7.35 2.64
CA LYS A 207 -13.34 -8.15 3.81
C LYS A 207 -11.87 -7.86 4.14
N THR A 208 -11.57 -7.49 5.37
CA THR A 208 -10.26 -6.93 5.71
C THR A 208 -9.52 -7.78 6.74
N LEU A 209 -8.28 -8.15 6.44
CA LEU A 209 -7.34 -8.77 7.35
C LEU A 209 -6.27 -7.75 7.75
N ILE A 210 -6.07 -7.56 9.05
CA ILE A 210 -5.11 -6.62 9.62
C ILE A 210 -4.06 -7.41 10.38
N ILE A 211 -2.79 -7.33 9.97
CA ILE A 211 -1.67 -8.04 10.59
C ILE A 211 -0.59 -7.03 10.97
N PHE A 212 -0.23 -7.00 12.25
CA PHE A 212 0.82 -6.13 12.78
C PHE A 212 1.75 -6.90 13.71
N GLY A 213 2.99 -6.44 13.82
CA GLY A 213 3.89 -6.92 14.87
C GLY A 213 3.58 -6.24 16.21
N GLU A 214 3.68 -6.99 17.32
CA GLU A 214 3.48 -6.43 18.68
C GLU A 214 4.52 -5.37 19.04
N ASN A 215 5.73 -5.49 18.48
CA ASN A 215 6.86 -4.59 18.73
C ASN A 215 7.04 -3.53 17.62
N ASP A 216 6.04 -3.34 16.77
CA ASP A 216 6.09 -2.32 15.71
C ASP A 216 6.14 -0.90 16.30
N LYS A 217 7.25 -0.20 16.03
CA LYS A 217 7.50 1.17 16.52
C LYS A 217 7.11 2.24 15.51
N GLU A 218 7.00 1.88 14.23
CA GLU A 218 6.66 2.80 13.13
C GLU A 218 5.15 2.99 13.05
N THR A 219 4.41 1.88 13.05
CA THR A 219 2.95 1.85 13.15
C THR A 219 2.53 1.02 14.39
N PRO A 220 2.57 1.61 15.59
CA PRO A 220 2.35 0.87 16.83
C PRO A 220 1.00 0.15 16.89
N PRO A 221 0.88 -0.96 17.66
CA PRO A 221 -0.31 -1.82 17.71
C PRO A 221 -1.64 -1.11 18.03
N TYR A 222 -1.61 0.07 18.68
CA TYR A 222 -2.83 0.85 18.89
C TYR A 222 -3.45 1.35 17.57
N MET A 223 -2.63 1.53 16.52
CA MET A 223 -3.13 1.89 15.18
C MET A 223 -3.88 0.71 14.55
N ALA A 224 -3.34 -0.51 14.67
CA ALA A 224 -4.01 -1.74 14.24
C ALA A 224 -5.37 -1.91 14.93
N LYS A 225 -5.40 -1.76 16.27
CA LYS A 225 -6.65 -1.81 17.05
C LYS A 225 -7.65 -0.75 16.61
N LYS A 226 -7.18 0.47 16.27
CA LYS A 226 -8.05 1.53 15.77
C LYS A 226 -8.56 1.23 14.35
N LEU A 227 -7.72 0.72 13.45
CA LEU A 227 -8.13 0.27 12.12
C LEU A 227 -9.21 -0.81 12.23
N ASN A 228 -8.98 -1.85 13.05
CA ASN A 228 -9.94 -2.93 13.27
C ASN A 228 -11.28 -2.44 13.85
N LYS A 229 -11.25 -1.41 14.71
CA LYS A 229 -12.48 -0.80 15.23
C LYS A 229 -13.25 -0.01 14.17
N LEU A 230 -12.55 0.60 13.21
CA LEU A 230 -13.14 1.51 12.23
C LEU A 230 -13.54 0.84 10.92
N ILE A 231 -12.82 -0.21 10.50
CA ILE A 231 -13.10 -0.93 9.25
C ILE A 231 -14.15 -2.01 9.53
N PRO A 232 -15.33 -1.95 8.90
CA PRO A 232 -16.33 -3.02 8.99
C PRO A 232 -15.73 -4.34 8.46
N ASN A 233 -16.21 -5.48 8.98
CA ASN A 233 -15.78 -6.81 8.54
C ASN A 233 -14.26 -7.03 8.54
N SER A 234 -13.56 -6.50 9.55
CA SER A 234 -12.13 -6.67 9.71
C SER A 234 -11.77 -7.66 10.83
N GLN A 235 -10.67 -8.39 10.62
CA GLN A 235 -10.05 -9.30 11.58
C GLN A 235 -8.64 -8.79 11.88
N LEU A 236 -8.22 -8.83 13.16
CA LEU A 236 -6.92 -8.35 13.63
C LEU A 236 -6.08 -9.51 14.17
N TYR A 237 -4.85 -9.59 13.68
CA TYR A 237 -3.81 -10.46 14.23
C TYR A 237 -2.59 -9.63 14.65
N LEU A 238 -2.15 -9.80 15.88
CA LEU A 238 -0.90 -9.25 16.39
C LEU A 238 0.13 -10.38 16.46
N ILE A 239 1.22 -10.24 15.75
CA ILE A 239 2.30 -11.24 15.67
C ILE A 239 3.27 -10.98 16.81
N LYS A 240 3.38 -11.95 17.70
CA LYS A 240 4.25 -11.88 18.88
C LYS A 240 5.71 -11.68 18.47
N ASP A 241 6.42 -10.86 19.21
CA ASP A 241 7.85 -10.55 19.03
C ASP A 241 8.26 -10.00 17.64
N ALA A 242 7.28 -9.62 16.80
CA ALA A 242 7.50 -9.08 15.47
C ALA A 242 7.49 -7.53 15.45
N GLY A 243 8.30 -6.95 14.57
CA GLY A 243 8.36 -5.51 14.29
C GLY A 243 7.52 -5.10 13.07
N HIS A 244 7.93 -4.02 12.41
CA HIS A 244 7.23 -3.43 11.26
C HIS A 244 7.16 -4.34 10.03
N PHE A 245 8.09 -5.26 9.87
CA PHE A 245 8.17 -6.21 8.76
C PHE A 245 7.76 -7.63 9.18
N ALA A 246 6.71 -7.77 10.00
CA ALA A 246 6.23 -9.05 10.49
C ALA A 246 5.98 -10.08 9.37
N TYR A 247 5.49 -9.65 8.22
CA TYR A 247 5.22 -10.53 7.06
C TYR A 247 6.49 -11.10 6.40
N ILE A 248 7.67 -10.51 6.67
CA ILE A 248 8.98 -11.01 6.23
C ILE A 248 9.63 -11.83 7.34
N GLN A 249 9.76 -11.21 8.53
CA GLN A 249 10.50 -11.79 9.67
C GLN A 249 9.79 -13.01 10.25
N ASN A 250 8.45 -13.03 10.21
CA ASN A 250 7.60 -14.07 10.78
C ASN A 250 6.70 -14.70 9.71
N ALA A 251 7.21 -14.87 8.47
CA ALA A 251 6.45 -15.41 7.34
C ALA A 251 5.77 -16.76 7.65
N ALA A 252 6.44 -17.63 8.41
CA ALA A 252 5.91 -18.92 8.82
C ALA A 252 4.61 -18.82 9.66
N GLN A 253 4.38 -17.70 10.35
CA GLN A 253 3.13 -17.45 11.09
C GLN A 253 2.14 -16.67 10.22
N VAL A 254 2.62 -15.68 9.46
CA VAL A 254 1.77 -14.74 8.70
C VAL A 254 1.14 -15.40 7.49
N VAL A 255 1.90 -16.19 6.72
CA VAL A 255 1.41 -16.80 5.48
C VAL A 255 0.22 -17.76 5.72
N PRO A 256 0.21 -18.66 6.72
CA PRO A 256 -0.96 -19.49 7.03
C PRO A 256 -2.21 -18.68 7.41
N ILE A 257 -2.05 -17.57 8.14
CA ILE A 257 -3.17 -16.67 8.50
C ILE A 257 -3.78 -16.08 7.24
N ILE A 258 -2.94 -15.59 6.30
CA ILE A 258 -3.39 -15.05 5.02
C ILE A 258 -4.11 -16.14 4.20
N TYR A 259 -3.54 -17.34 4.07
CA TYR A 259 -4.19 -18.44 3.35
C TYR A 259 -5.56 -18.79 3.92
N SER A 260 -5.66 -18.92 5.24
CA SER A 260 -6.93 -19.16 5.92
C SER A 260 -7.95 -18.07 5.58
N PHE A 261 -7.55 -16.81 5.66
CA PHE A 261 -8.41 -15.69 5.33
C PHE A 261 -8.87 -15.72 3.85
N LEU A 262 -7.97 -15.94 2.91
CA LEU A 262 -8.29 -16.01 1.47
C LEU A 262 -9.29 -17.14 1.18
N LYS A 263 -9.10 -18.32 1.78
CA LYS A 263 -9.94 -19.49 1.57
C LYS A 263 -11.36 -19.33 2.14
N PHE A 264 -11.49 -18.76 3.33
CA PHE A 264 -12.79 -18.63 4.01
C PHE A 264 -13.55 -17.34 3.65
N THR A 265 -13.01 -16.52 2.78
CA THR A 265 -13.63 -15.27 2.34
C THR A 265 -13.90 -15.23 0.84
N SER A 266 -13.81 -16.40 0.19
CA SER A 266 -14.11 -16.58 -1.25
C SER A 266 -15.56 -16.29 -1.56
#